data_bf278ce61e5f02a36c8330fe49c50b0a
#
_entry.id   bf278ce61e5f02a36c8330fe49c50b0a
#
_cell.length_a   1.000
_cell.length_b   1.000
_cell.length_c   1.000
_cell.angle_alpha   90.00
_cell.angle_beta   90.00
_cell.angle_gamma   90.00
#
_symmetry.space_group_name_H-M   'P 1'
#
loop_
_entity.id
_entity.type
_entity.pdbx_description
1 polymer ?
#
loop_
_entity_poly.entity_id
_entity_poly.type
_entity_poly.pdbx_seq_one_letter_code
_entity_poly.pdbx_strand_id
1 'polypeptide(L)'
;MNLEVTILSNLCYHEKYARKVLPFLMKEYFTTREYKIVFLEIHEYISQYDALPSLNALSIECQERTDLTEDQFKTIKEVLSELSNEKSEYNWLVDTTEKWCQERAIYLSLMESVTVSYTHLRAH
;
A
#
# COMPACT_ATOMS: atom_id res chain seq x y z
N MET A 1 -14.70 -0.34 6.50
CA MET A 1 -13.46 -0.03 5.77
C MET A 1 -12.27 -0.42 6.64
N ASN A 2 -11.31 -1.13 6.10
CA ASN A 2 -10.13 -1.50 6.88
C ASN A 2 -9.07 -0.40 6.82
N LEU A 3 -8.06 -0.49 7.69
CA LEU A 3 -7.04 0.54 7.79
C LEU A 3 -6.22 0.66 6.51
N GLU A 4 -5.92 -0.44 5.83
CA GLU A 4 -5.14 -0.39 4.59
C GLU A 4 -5.88 0.38 3.50
N VAL A 5 -7.18 0.19 3.37
CA VAL A 5 -7.99 0.96 2.43
C VAL A 5 -8.02 2.43 2.83
N THR A 6 -8.09 2.72 4.14
CA THR A 6 -8.05 4.10 4.64
C THR A 6 -6.72 4.77 4.27
N ILE A 7 -5.61 4.07 4.44
CA ILE A 7 -4.28 4.58 4.08
C ILE A 7 -4.22 4.86 2.57
N LEU A 8 -4.61 3.89 1.75
CA LEU A 8 -4.58 4.05 0.29
C LEU A 8 -5.48 5.19 -0.16
N SER A 9 -6.68 5.33 0.45
CA SER A 9 -7.60 6.42 0.12
C SER A 9 -6.97 7.79 0.40
N ASN A 10 -6.35 7.94 1.57
CA ASN A 10 -5.76 9.21 1.93
C ASN A 10 -4.50 9.53 1.14
N LEU A 11 -3.78 8.51 0.66
CA LEU A 11 -2.68 8.75 -0.26
C LEU A 11 -3.15 9.36 -1.58
N CYS A 12 -4.39 9.11 -1.97
CA CYS A 12 -4.96 9.66 -3.21
C CYS A 12 -5.61 11.02 -3.03
N TYR A 13 -6.13 11.31 -1.83
CA TYR A 13 -6.99 12.48 -1.64
C TYR A 13 -6.50 13.48 -0.60
N HIS A 14 -5.46 13.14 0.17
CA HIS A 14 -4.99 13.98 1.27
C HIS A 14 -3.50 14.27 1.06
N GLU A 15 -3.22 15.35 0.33
CA GLU A 15 -1.85 15.64 -0.09
C GLU A 15 -0.86 15.78 1.07
N LYS A 16 -1.23 16.51 2.11
CA LYS A 16 -0.36 16.70 3.27
C LYS A 16 0.01 15.36 3.92
N TYR A 17 -0.98 14.48 4.05
CA TYR A 17 -0.77 13.15 4.60
C TYR A 17 0.13 12.33 3.69
N ALA A 18 -0.15 12.31 2.38
CA ALA A 18 0.62 11.52 1.42
C ALA A 18 2.10 11.93 1.45
N ARG A 19 2.37 13.23 1.45
CA ARG A 19 3.75 13.71 1.48
C ARG A 19 4.45 13.39 2.79
N LYS A 20 3.70 13.32 3.88
CA LYS A 20 4.27 12.98 5.19
C LYS A 20 4.64 11.52 5.30
N VAL A 21 3.76 10.61 4.87
CA VAL A 21 3.92 9.18 5.16
C VAL A 21 4.56 8.39 4.03
N LEU A 22 4.50 8.87 2.79
CA LEU A 22 5.02 8.12 1.65
C LEU A 22 6.47 7.68 1.81
N PRO A 23 7.38 8.53 2.38
CA PRO A 23 8.78 8.13 2.52
C PRO A 23 9.02 6.89 3.40
N PHE A 24 8.13 6.59 4.33
CA PHE A 24 8.33 5.43 5.20
C PHE A 24 7.35 4.29 4.93
N LEU A 25 6.45 4.43 3.97
CA LEU A 25 5.57 3.34 3.57
C LEU A 25 6.31 2.40 2.62
N MET A 26 6.07 1.11 2.77
CA MET A 26 6.65 0.08 1.92
C MET A 26 5.56 -0.87 1.45
N LYS A 27 5.69 -1.37 0.23
CA LYS A 27 4.70 -2.30 -0.32
C LYS A 27 4.56 -3.55 0.56
N GLU A 28 5.64 -3.98 1.18
CA GLU A 28 5.67 -5.20 2.00
C GLU A 28 4.77 -5.09 3.24
N TYR A 29 4.44 -3.87 3.67
CA TYR A 29 3.56 -3.67 4.82
C TYR A 29 2.11 -4.06 4.52
N PHE A 30 1.69 -3.95 3.26
CA PHE A 30 0.32 -4.29 2.87
C PHE A 30 0.12 -5.80 2.83
N THR A 31 -1.08 -6.26 3.19
CA THR A 31 -1.31 -7.68 3.45
C THR A 31 -1.73 -8.49 2.22
N THR A 32 -2.27 -7.84 1.19
CA THR A 32 -2.67 -8.54 -0.04
C THR A 32 -1.87 -8.05 -1.23
N ARG A 33 -1.75 -8.91 -2.23
CA ARG A 33 -1.06 -8.55 -3.48
C ARG A 33 -1.71 -7.35 -4.15
N GLU A 34 -3.04 -7.29 -4.13
CA GLU A 34 -3.79 -6.21 -4.77
C GLU A 34 -3.53 -4.87 -4.09
N TYR A 35 -3.49 -4.84 -2.77
CA TYR A 35 -3.15 -3.63 -2.04
C TYR A 35 -1.71 -3.19 -2.31
N LYS A 36 -0.77 -4.15 -2.38
CA LYS A 36 0.62 -3.85 -2.71
C LYS A 36 0.72 -3.19 -4.08
N ILE A 37 -0.01 -3.70 -5.06
CA ILE A 37 0.03 -3.18 -6.43
C ILE A 37 -0.57 -1.78 -6.48
N VAL A 38 -1.71 -1.57 -5.83
CA VAL A 38 -2.32 -0.23 -5.79
C VAL A 38 -1.36 0.76 -5.13
N PHE A 39 -0.74 0.37 -4.01
CA PHE A 39 0.24 1.22 -3.36
C PHE A 39 1.42 1.55 -4.28
N LEU A 40 1.96 0.56 -4.99
CA LEU A 40 3.09 0.79 -5.90
C LEU A 40 2.73 1.77 -7.00
N GLU A 41 1.54 1.65 -7.57
CA GLU A 41 1.10 2.57 -8.62
C GLU A 41 0.92 3.99 -8.08
N ILE A 42 0.39 4.13 -6.86
CA ILE A 42 0.27 5.44 -6.22
C ILE A 42 1.65 6.04 -5.99
N HIS A 43 2.55 5.25 -5.41
CA HIS A 43 3.91 5.70 -5.10
C HIS A 43 4.65 6.13 -6.36
N GLU A 44 4.57 5.33 -7.41
CA GLU A 44 5.24 5.62 -8.66
C GLU A 44 4.68 6.87 -9.33
N TYR A 45 3.36 7.04 -9.30
CA TYR A 45 2.72 8.22 -9.87
C TYR A 45 3.19 9.50 -9.14
N ILE A 46 3.15 9.49 -7.82
CA ILE A 46 3.57 10.66 -7.03
C ILE A 46 5.05 10.96 -7.26
N SER A 47 5.88 9.93 -7.33
CA SER A 47 7.32 10.09 -7.57
C SER A 47 7.61 10.70 -8.94
N GLN A 48 6.84 10.30 -9.95
CA GLN A 48 7.06 10.76 -11.32
C GLN A 48 6.47 12.14 -11.58
N TYR A 49 5.28 12.42 -11.06
CA TYR A 49 4.53 13.63 -11.40
C TYR A 49 4.45 14.66 -10.28
N ASP A 50 4.93 14.33 -9.09
CA ASP A 50 4.87 15.21 -7.90
C ASP A 50 3.45 15.71 -7.64
N ALA A 51 2.46 14.83 -7.86
CA ALA A 51 1.04 15.13 -7.69
C ALA A 51 0.32 13.83 -7.33
N LEU A 52 -0.83 13.96 -6.65
CA LEU A 52 -1.63 12.80 -6.29
C LEU A 52 -2.36 12.25 -7.54
N PRO A 53 -2.43 10.92 -7.68
CA PRO A 53 -3.11 10.33 -8.84
C PRO A 53 -4.63 10.41 -8.68
N SER A 54 -5.34 10.47 -9.81
CA SER A 54 -6.78 10.24 -9.83
C SER A 54 -7.05 8.73 -9.84
N LEU A 55 -8.26 8.34 -9.46
CA LEU A 55 -8.64 6.92 -9.56
C LEU A 55 -8.61 6.44 -11.01
N ASN A 56 -8.99 7.32 -11.94
CA ASN A 56 -8.95 6.99 -13.36
C ASN A 56 -7.51 6.71 -13.82
N ALA A 57 -6.56 7.54 -13.41
CA ALA A 57 -5.16 7.33 -13.74
C ALA A 57 -4.65 6.00 -13.16
N LEU A 58 -4.99 5.71 -11.89
CA LEU A 58 -4.60 4.45 -11.27
C LEU A 58 -5.19 3.25 -12.01
N SER A 59 -6.45 3.33 -12.42
CA SER A 59 -7.10 2.26 -13.17
C SER A 59 -6.38 1.99 -14.48
N ILE A 60 -6.02 3.04 -15.20
CA ILE A 60 -5.30 2.91 -16.46
C ILE A 60 -3.91 2.30 -16.24
N GLU A 61 -3.17 2.80 -15.25
CA GLU A 61 -1.84 2.27 -14.95
C GLU A 61 -1.88 0.81 -14.54
N CYS A 62 -2.87 0.40 -13.75
CA CYS A 62 -3.03 -1.01 -13.38
C CYS A 62 -3.39 -1.86 -14.59
N GLN A 63 -4.21 -1.33 -15.50
CA GLN A 63 -4.60 -2.04 -16.71
C GLN A 63 -3.40 -2.29 -17.63
N GLU A 64 -2.43 -1.39 -17.62
CA GLU A 64 -1.22 -1.51 -18.46
C GLU A 64 -0.22 -2.55 -17.91
N ARG A 65 -0.42 -3.04 -16.68
CA ARG A 65 0.49 -4.03 -16.12
C ARG A 65 0.33 -5.36 -16.84
N THR A 66 1.46 -6.00 -17.12
CA THR A 66 1.48 -7.30 -17.82
C THR A 66 1.61 -8.48 -16.86
N ASP A 67 1.78 -8.19 -15.57
CA ASP A 67 2.01 -9.22 -14.54
C ASP A 67 0.73 -9.62 -13.80
N LEU A 68 -0.45 -9.20 -14.30
CA LEU A 68 -1.73 -9.45 -13.66
C LEU A 68 -2.59 -10.41 -14.48
N THR A 69 -3.27 -11.31 -13.78
CA THR A 69 -4.34 -12.10 -14.40
C THR A 69 -5.62 -11.25 -14.46
N GLU A 70 -6.60 -11.73 -15.23
CA GLU A 70 -7.91 -11.05 -15.30
C GLU A 70 -8.56 -10.97 -13.93
N ASP A 71 -8.49 -12.05 -13.14
CA ASP A 71 -9.07 -12.08 -11.79
C ASP A 71 -8.39 -11.07 -10.87
N GLN A 72 -7.07 -10.96 -10.94
CA GLN A 72 -6.32 -9.98 -10.14
C GLN A 72 -6.70 -8.56 -10.52
N PHE A 73 -6.81 -8.27 -11.83
CA PHE A 73 -7.22 -6.96 -12.27
C PHE A 73 -8.63 -6.61 -11.82
N LYS A 74 -9.54 -7.60 -11.88
CA LYS A 74 -10.90 -7.41 -11.40
C LYS A 74 -10.91 -7.06 -9.91
N THR A 75 -10.11 -7.76 -9.10
CA THR A 75 -10.00 -7.47 -7.67
C THR A 75 -9.41 -6.09 -7.42
N ILE A 76 -8.42 -5.69 -8.21
CA ILE A 76 -7.84 -4.35 -8.12
C ILE A 76 -8.88 -3.28 -8.42
N LYS A 77 -9.73 -3.49 -9.42
CA LYS A 77 -10.81 -2.55 -9.72
C LYS A 77 -11.78 -2.43 -8.54
N GLU A 78 -12.06 -3.53 -7.86
CA GLU A 78 -12.89 -3.50 -6.65
C GLU A 78 -12.21 -2.69 -5.55
N VAL A 79 -10.90 -2.88 -5.35
CA VAL A 79 -10.15 -2.09 -4.38
C VAL A 79 -10.23 -0.61 -4.73
N LEU A 80 -10.01 -0.25 -5.98
CA LEU A 80 -10.08 1.15 -6.41
C LEU A 80 -11.46 1.75 -6.16
N SER A 81 -12.51 0.95 -6.32
CA SER A 81 -13.88 1.43 -6.06
C SER A 81 -14.15 1.65 -4.57
N GLU A 82 -13.37 1.05 -3.69
CA GLU A 82 -13.49 1.25 -2.24
C GLU A 82 -12.79 2.53 -1.77
N LEU A 83 -11.85 3.05 -2.56
CA LEU A 83 -11.13 4.25 -2.17
C LEU A 83 -12.07 5.46 -2.16
N SER A 84 -11.99 6.24 -1.09
CA SER A 84 -12.92 7.32 -0.82
C SER A 84 -12.18 8.62 -0.55
N ASN A 85 -12.75 9.76 -0.96
CA ASN A 85 -12.16 11.05 -0.63
C ASN A 85 -12.59 11.55 0.75
N GLU A 86 -13.21 10.70 1.56
CA GLU A 86 -13.52 11.01 2.94
C GLU A 86 -12.22 11.07 3.74
N LYS A 87 -11.84 12.28 4.14
CA LYS A 87 -10.57 12.49 4.82
C LYS A 87 -10.68 12.23 6.30
N SER A 88 -9.73 11.48 6.84
CA SER A 88 -9.59 11.31 8.28
C SER A 88 -8.81 12.48 8.86
N GLU A 89 -8.92 12.68 10.20
CA GLU A 89 -8.19 13.74 10.87
C GLU A 89 -6.68 13.47 10.71
N TYR A 90 -5.93 14.51 10.35
CA TYR A 90 -4.53 14.38 9.95
C TYR A 90 -3.65 13.77 11.03
N ASN A 91 -3.69 14.32 12.25
CA ASN A 91 -2.78 13.86 13.30
C ASN A 91 -3.08 12.42 13.71
N TRP A 92 -4.37 12.09 13.84
CA TRP A 92 -4.78 10.72 14.16
C TRP A 92 -4.30 9.76 13.07
N LEU A 93 -4.47 10.14 11.82
CA LEU A 93 -4.14 9.26 10.71
C LEU A 93 -2.63 9.05 10.60
N VAL A 94 -1.83 10.09 10.77
CA VAL A 94 -0.37 9.97 10.75
C VAL A 94 0.10 9.05 11.88
N ASP A 95 -0.41 9.28 13.10
CA ASP A 95 -0.03 8.46 14.25
C ASP A 95 -0.43 7.00 14.06
N THR A 96 -1.63 6.77 13.56
CA THR A 96 -2.15 5.42 13.32
C THR A 96 -1.35 4.72 12.22
N THR A 97 -0.99 5.45 11.18
CA THR A 97 -0.18 4.90 10.07
C THR A 97 1.22 4.54 10.56
N GLU A 98 1.85 5.41 11.36
CA GLU A 98 3.18 5.12 11.91
C GLU A 98 3.16 3.87 12.78
N LYS A 99 2.15 3.77 13.64
CA LYS A 99 1.99 2.58 14.50
C LYS A 99 1.80 1.32 13.67
N TRP A 100 0.95 1.40 12.65
CA TRP A 100 0.73 0.27 11.73
C TRP A 100 2.03 -0.13 11.03
N CYS A 101 2.81 0.84 10.53
CA CYS A 101 4.09 0.56 9.90
C CYS A 101 5.05 -0.15 10.85
N GLN A 102 5.13 0.31 12.11
CA GLN A 102 5.98 -0.30 13.12
C GLN A 102 5.56 -1.74 13.39
N GLU A 103 4.26 -1.97 13.54
CA GLU A 103 3.73 -3.31 13.78
C GLU A 103 4.02 -4.23 12.59
N ARG A 104 3.85 -3.74 11.36
CA ARG A 104 4.13 -4.51 10.16
C ARG A 104 5.62 -4.81 10.02
N ALA A 105 6.47 -3.82 10.32
CA ALA A 105 7.92 -4.02 10.25
C ALA A 105 8.37 -5.09 11.25
N ILE A 106 7.84 -5.06 12.46
CA ILE A 106 8.13 -6.07 13.47
C ILE A 106 7.66 -7.45 13.01
N TYR A 107 6.42 -7.53 12.51
CA TYR A 107 5.86 -8.79 12.02
C TYR A 107 6.73 -9.39 10.91
N LEU A 108 7.09 -8.59 9.90
CA LEU A 108 7.91 -9.05 8.79
C LEU A 108 9.30 -9.47 9.25
N SER A 109 9.88 -8.75 10.20
CA SER A 109 11.18 -9.08 10.76
C SER A 109 11.14 -10.44 11.47
N LEU A 110 10.08 -10.68 12.25
CA LEU A 110 9.89 -11.97 12.94
C LEU A 110 9.70 -13.10 11.93
N MET A 111 8.91 -12.89 10.90
CA MET A 111 8.70 -13.90 9.87
C MET A 111 9.98 -14.22 9.11
N GLU A 112 10.77 -13.21 8.79
CA GLU A 112 12.06 -13.40 8.15
C GLU A 112 13.02 -14.19 9.04
N SER A 113 13.08 -13.86 10.33
CA SER A 113 13.91 -14.58 11.29
C SER A 113 13.52 -16.05 11.38
N VAL A 114 12.23 -16.34 11.43
CA VAL A 114 11.73 -17.72 11.46
C VAL A 114 12.14 -18.46 10.19
N THR A 115 11.98 -17.83 9.04
CA THR A 115 12.34 -18.44 7.75
C THR A 115 13.83 -18.70 7.67
N VAL A 116 14.67 -17.76 8.09
CA VAL A 116 16.12 -17.91 8.09
C VAL A 116 16.54 -19.04 9.05
N SER A 117 15.99 -19.06 10.25
CA SER A 117 16.28 -20.11 11.23
C SER A 117 15.90 -21.49 10.70
N TYR A 118 14.73 -21.60 10.08
CA TYR A 118 14.27 -22.86 9.51
C TYR A 118 15.19 -23.31 8.38
N THR A 119 15.56 -22.41 7.49
CA THR A 119 16.46 -22.71 6.37
C THR A 119 17.83 -23.15 6.89
N HIS A 120 18.34 -22.46 7.90
CA HIS A 120 19.63 -22.82 8.51
C HIS A 120 19.61 -24.23 9.09
N LEU A 121 18.56 -24.56 9.83
CA LEU A 121 18.40 -25.90 10.41
C LEU A 121 18.32 -26.98 9.33
N ARG A 122 17.70 -26.69 8.20
CA ARG A 122 17.59 -27.65 7.10
C ARG A 122 18.93 -27.86 6.38
N ALA A 123 19.82 -26.90 6.43
CA ALA A 123 21.12 -26.99 5.80
C ALA A 123 22.06 -27.99 6.52
N HIS A 124 21.72 -28.34 7.76
CA HIS A 124 22.46 -29.34 8.53
C HIS A 124 21.80 -30.70 8.47
#